data_5a2bb165609df01d7f99b1a6a6fb4c91
#
_entry.id   5a2bb165609df01d7f99b1a6a6fb4c91
#
_cell.length_a   1.000
_cell.length_b   1.000
_cell.length_c   1.000
_cell.angle_alpha   90.00
_cell.angle_beta   90.00
_cell.angle_gamma   90.00
#
_symmetry.space_group_name_H-M   'P 1'
#
loop_
_entity.id
_entity.type
_entity.pdbx_description
1 polymer ?
#
loop_
_entity_poly.entity_id
_entity_poly.type
_entity_poly.pdbx_seq_one_letter_code
_entity_poly.pdbx_strand_id
1 'polypeptide(L)'
;MTELNIDCLNLIFNELRKDKETLYSCLLVNKRWCLLVVPILWEKHTWNFYHDEAEKKTIDGIITKFFKDKKFKDDKRKLLEQEIYKLFVNECKNIKEMDLYTSQPLSLFQGASTFFYNVKKLSITINCILPNTLHEMAKFCIYLNELIIHNCSQYNSGLISLIDSQKNLKIVSIYPDSKAGTCKELGKVLGRKGNTINDLSLYSINIIPLISLVNLKNLLIYNFELYDINSIEIKRFRQYLENSKFSNLQILDVYGLSCFKELATLIKNTEENLLEISIITKYVNTNNLEIFINSIANNCPKVRDLSIGITSKEFILIKSILLNCRNLICIEFDSICYENDIIGDEILNYLIDYSPKSLNKLILSGNWKYSIDIFKRFLESCRNHKLILFGITYEIFITDDHVEIARKYVNEGVIDEFKILYPSHTSHSYI
;
A
#
# COMPACT_ATOMS: atom_id res chain seq x y z
N MET A 1 -38.77 26.77 -28.39
CA MET A 1 -37.44 26.14 -28.34
C MET A 1 -37.60 24.65 -28.21
N THR A 2 -37.28 23.89 -29.21
CA THR A 2 -37.32 22.43 -29.19
C THR A 2 -36.25 21.91 -28.16
N GLU A 3 -36.70 21.27 -27.11
CA GLU A 3 -35.78 20.66 -26.15
C GLU A 3 -34.98 19.58 -26.85
N LEU A 4 -33.64 19.58 -26.61
CA LEU A 4 -32.75 18.50 -27.09
C LEU A 4 -33.21 17.14 -26.55
N ASN A 5 -33.18 16.13 -27.43
CA ASN A 5 -33.47 14.77 -27.06
C ASN A 5 -32.50 14.28 -25.97
N ILE A 6 -32.97 13.37 -25.08
CA ILE A 6 -32.16 12.76 -24.00
C ILE A 6 -30.92 12.09 -24.57
N ASP A 7 -31.05 11.38 -25.69
CA ASP A 7 -29.93 10.66 -26.33
C ASP A 7 -28.85 11.65 -26.82
N CYS A 8 -29.23 12.78 -27.40
CA CYS A 8 -28.30 13.83 -27.78
C CYS A 8 -27.59 14.46 -26.59
N LEU A 9 -28.31 14.70 -25.49
CA LEU A 9 -27.72 15.21 -24.25
C LEU A 9 -26.73 14.23 -23.65
N ASN A 10 -27.05 12.93 -23.63
CA ASN A 10 -26.16 11.89 -23.15
C ASN A 10 -24.87 11.81 -23.99
N LEU A 11 -24.97 11.94 -25.30
CA LEU A 11 -23.78 11.97 -26.17
C LEU A 11 -22.90 13.18 -25.85
N ILE A 12 -23.50 14.38 -25.76
CA ILE A 12 -22.77 15.61 -25.40
C ILE A 12 -22.07 15.48 -24.05
N PHE A 13 -22.78 15.03 -23.02
CA PHE A 13 -22.19 14.90 -21.68
C PHE A 13 -21.13 13.80 -21.61
N ASN A 14 -21.24 12.73 -22.38
CA ASN A 14 -20.20 11.72 -22.50
C ASN A 14 -18.93 12.25 -23.18
N GLU A 15 -19.06 13.12 -24.19
CA GLU A 15 -17.87 13.79 -24.80
C GLU A 15 -17.22 14.76 -23.79
N LEU A 16 -18.00 15.38 -22.91
CA LEU A 16 -17.50 16.27 -21.86
C LEU A 16 -16.91 15.53 -20.64
N ARG A 17 -16.84 14.19 -20.65
CA ARG A 17 -16.40 13.36 -19.53
C ARG A 17 -15.05 13.75 -18.91
N LYS A 18 -14.15 14.30 -19.72
CA LYS A 18 -12.82 14.79 -19.30
C LYS A 18 -12.85 16.23 -18.77
N ASP A 19 -13.85 16.99 -19.14
CA ASP A 19 -14.03 18.39 -18.73
C ASP A 19 -15.04 18.49 -17.58
N LYS A 20 -14.53 18.21 -16.38
CA LYS A 20 -15.33 18.21 -15.16
C LYS A 20 -15.90 19.59 -14.81
N GLU A 21 -15.22 20.68 -15.16
CA GLU A 21 -15.69 22.04 -14.86
C GLU A 21 -16.93 22.38 -15.66
N THR A 22 -16.94 22.04 -16.95
CA THR A 22 -18.13 22.21 -17.80
C THR A 22 -19.26 21.29 -17.32
N LEU A 23 -18.99 20.04 -16.96
CA LEU A 23 -20.02 19.15 -16.40
C LEU A 23 -20.59 19.69 -15.08
N TYR A 24 -19.78 20.25 -14.18
CA TYR A 24 -20.29 20.90 -12.95
C TYR A 24 -21.21 22.08 -13.28
N SER A 25 -20.90 22.86 -14.29
CA SER A 25 -21.77 23.96 -14.75
C SER A 25 -23.09 23.42 -15.30
N CYS A 26 -23.06 22.29 -15.98
CA CYS A 26 -24.28 21.62 -16.50
C CYS A 26 -25.24 21.13 -15.40
N LEU A 27 -24.72 20.80 -14.19
CA LEU A 27 -25.58 20.44 -13.04
C LEU A 27 -26.56 21.58 -12.66
N LEU A 28 -26.19 22.80 -12.93
CA LEU A 28 -26.92 24.00 -12.51
C LEU A 28 -27.99 24.45 -13.53
N VAL A 29 -28.00 23.87 -14.73
CA VAL A 29 -28.89 24.33 -15.81
C VAL A 29 -30.35 24.00 -15.49
N ASN A 30 -30.66 22.77 -15.19
CA ASN A 30 -31.98 22.30 -14.77
C ASN A 30 -31.93 20.88 -14.21
N LYS A 31 -33.04 20.41 -13.61
CA LYS A 31 -33.16 19.09 -13.00
C LYS A 31 -32.86 17.95 -13.98
N ARG A 32 -33.28 18.07 -15.24
CA ARG A 32 -33.05 17.04 -16.28
C ARG A 32 -31.56 16.88 -16.60
N TRP A 33 -30.84 17.99 -16.78
CA TRP A 33 -29.39 17.98 -16.99
C TRP A 33 -28.65 17.45 -15.78
N CYS A 34 -29.06 17.86 -14.58
CA CYS A 34 -28.51 17.35 -13.32
C CYS A 34 -28.60 15.80 -13.27
N LEU A 35 -29.76 15.21 -13.53
CA LEU A 35 -29.96 13.76 -13.52
C LEU A 35 -29.09 13.00 -14.56
N LEU A 36 -28.78 13.62 -15.70
CA LEU A 36 -27.95 13.01 -16.74
C LEU A 36 -26.46 13.16 -16.47
N VAL A 37 -26.05 14.28 -15.89
CA VAL A 37 -24.64 14.61 -15.65
C VAL A 37 -24.09 13.95 -14.38
N VAL A 38 -24.91 13.83 -13.35
CA VAL A 38 -24.52 13.21 -12.07
C VAL A 38 -23.88 11.81 -12.24
N PRO A 39 -24.46 10.86 -12.98
CA PRO A 39 -23.84 9.56 -13.21
C PRO A 39 -22.49 9.63 -13.92
N ILE A 40 -22.32 10.58 -14.82
CA ILE A 40 -21.08 10.76 -15.61
C ILE A 40 -19.96 11.36 -14.75
N LEU A 41 -20.29 12.39 -13.97
CA LEU A 41 -19.35 13.04 -13.07
C LEU A 41 -18.80 12.10 -12.02
N TRP A 42 -19.64 11.20 -11.51
CA TRP A 42 -19.31 10.33 -10.38
C TRP A 42 -19.04 8.87 -10.73
N GLU A 43 -18.99 8.51 -12.01
CA GLU A 43 -18.66 7.15 -12.46
C GLU A 43 -17.29 6.65 -11.99
N LYS A 44 -16.32 7.54 -11.87
CA LYS A 44 -14.94 7.28 -11.41
C LYS A 44 -14.54 8.19 -10.25
N HIS A 45 -15.49 8.54 -9.39
CA HIS A 45 -15.19 9.44 -8.30
C HIS A 45 -14.64 8.65 -7.12
N THR A 46 -13.32 8.71 -6.95
CA THR A 46 -12.67 8.34 -5.69
C THR A 46 -12.91 9.49 -4.71
N TRP A 47 -13.64 9.20 -3.67
CA TRP A 47 -13.89 10.12 -2.56
C TRP A 47 -12.68 10.11 -1.63
N ASN A 48 -11.57 10.77 -2.03
CA ASN A 48 -10.36 10.80 -1.26
C ASN A 48 -10.43 11.90 -0.19
N PHE A 49 -10.61 11.52 1.07
CA PHE A 49 -10.68 12.45 2.21
C PHE A 49 -9.32 12.73 2.85
N TYR A 50 -8.24 12.04 2.48
CA TYR A 50 -6.99 12.04 3.24
C TYR A 50 -5.80 12.79 2.64
N HIS A 51 -5.85 13.27 1.40
CA HIS A 51 -4.71 13.99 0.83
C HIS A 51 -5.12 15.29 0.12
N ASP A 52 -4.48 16.37 0.59
CA ASP A 52 -4.42 17.74 0.09
C ASP A 52 -5.65 18.64 0.26
N GLU A 53 -5.40 19.73 1.01
CA GLU A 53 -6.29 20.90 1.10
C GLU A 53 -6.64 21.55 -0.26
N ALA A 54 -5.94 21.17 -1.34
CA ALA A 54 -6.11 21.75 -2.67
C ALA A 54 -7.27 21.13 -3.48
N GLU A 55 -7.77 19.92 -3.15
CA GLU A 55 -8.84 19.28 -3.93
C GLU A 55 -10.01 18.78 -3.07
N LYS A 56 -10.69 19.69 -2.34
CA LYS A 56 -12.00 19.42 -1.73
C LYS A 56 -13.09 19.25 -2.81
N LYS A 57 -12.96 18.21 -3.62
CA LYS A 57 -13.99 17.80 -4.62
C LYS A 57 -14.98 16.79 -4.07
N THR A 58 -15.25 16.82 -2.78
CA THR A 58 -16.20 15.98 -2.08
C THR A 58 -17.62 16.58 -2.15
N ILE A 59 -18.66 15.81 -1.83
CA ILE A 59 -20.01 16.37 -1.60
C ILE A 59 -19.89 17.53 -0.62
N ASP A 60 -19.08 17.43 0.42
CA ASP A 60 -18.82 18.48 1.38
C ASP A 60 -18.12 19.68 0.71
N GLY A 61 -17.19 19.48 -0.20
CA GLY A 61 -16.59 20.54 -1.03
C GLY A 61 -17.57 21.16 -2.00
N ILE A 62 -18.46 20.37 -2.62
CA ILE A 62 -19.55 20.88 -3.45
C ILE A 62 -20.51 21.67 -2.59
N ILE A 63 -20.97 21.15 -1.46
CA ILE A 63 -21.82 21.86 -0.51
C ILE A 63 -21.15 23.14 -0.05
N THR A 64 -19.89 23.11 0.32
CA THR A 64 -19.12 24.29 0.77
C THR A 64 -18.92 25.31 -0.35
N LYS A 65 -18.67 24.88 -1.58
CA LYS A 65 -18.51 25.77 -2.74
C LYS A 65 -19.83 26.44 -3.12
N PHE A 66 -20.96 25.72 -3.05
CA PHE A 66 -22.28 26.25 -3.30
C PHE A 66 -22.80 27.20 -2.20
N PHE A 67 -22.30 27.05 -0.97
CA PHE A 67 -22.83 27.78 0.18
C PHE A 67 -21.77 28.63 0.90
N LYS A 68 -20.64 28.93 0.22
CA LYS A 68 -19.57 29.78 0.76
C LYS A 68 -20.06 31.10 1.37
N ASP A 69 -21.17 31.63 0.88
CA ASP A 69 -21.70 32.94 1.26
C ASP A 69 -22.87 32.90 2.23
N LYS A 70 -23.33 31.74 2.66
CA LYS A 70 -24.48 31.65 3.57
C LYS A 70 -24.17 30.79 4.79
N LYS A 71 -24.17 31.39 5.98
CA LYS A 71 -24.13 30.68 7.28
C LYS A 71 -25.41 29.85 7.42
N PHE A 72 -25.41 28.61 6.90
CA PHE A 72 -26.50 27.66 7.16
C PHE A 72 -26.37 27.10 8.58
N LYS A 73 -27.50 26.96 9.28
CA LYS A 73 -27.59 26.18 10.50
C LYS A 73 -27.27 24.71 10.17
N ASP A 74 -26.59 24.04 11.08
CA ASP A 74 -26.12 22.64 10.88
C ASP A 74 -27.23 21.68 10.44
N ASP A 75 -28.46 21.88 10.89
CA ASP A 75 -29.61 21.03 10.49
C ASP A 75 -29.93 21.13 8.99
N LYS A 76 -29.85 22.33 8.42
CA LYS A 76 -30.09 22.53 6.98
C LYS A 76 -28.98 21.93 6.12
N ARG A 77 -27.73 21.95 6.62
CA ARG A 77 -26.60 21.32 5.96
C ARG A 77 -26.78 19.81 5.93
N LYS A 78 -27.10 19.18 7.05
CA LYS A 78 -27.38 17.74 7.14
C LYS A 78 -28.53 17.28 6.24
N LEU A 79 -29.61 18.07 6.17
CA LEU A 79 -30.74 17.76 5.30
C LEU A 79 -30.33 17.82 3.83
N LEU A 80 -29.57 18.84 3.42
CA LEU A 80 -29.09 18.95 2.06
C LEU A 80 -28.11 17.83 1.70
N GLU A 81 -27.21 17.48 2.58
CA GLU A 81 -26.31 16.34 2.45
C GLU A 81 -27.13 15.06 2.22
N GLN A 82 -28.16 14.84 3.01
CA GLN A 82 -29.06 13.69 2.86
C GLN A 82 -29.75 13.65 1.48
N GLU A 83 -30.25 14.77 0.99
CA GLU A 83 -30.90 14.83 -0.34
C GLU A 83 -29.91 14.58 -1.48
N ILE A 84 -28.69 15.08 -1.35
CA ILE A 84 -27.62 14.80 -2.32
C ILE A 84 -27.27 13.31 -2.33
N TYR A 85 -27.11 12.68 -1.16
CA TYR A 85 -26.85 11.24 -1.08
C TYR A 85 -28.01 10.40 -1.61
N LYS A 86 -29.28 10.81 -1.38
CA LYS A 86 -30.43 10.13 -1.97
C LYS A 86 -30.38 10.18 -3.50
N LEU A 87 -30.10 11.36 -4.06
CA LEU A 87 -29.96 11.51 -5.50
C LEU A 87 -28.83 10.64 -6.04
N PHE A 88 -27.69 10.64 -5.36
CA PHE A 88 -26.52 9.86 -5.74
C PHE A 88 -26.83 8.34 -5.74
N VAL A 89 -27.38 7.81 -4.67
CA VAL A 89 -27.71 6.39 -4.54
C VAL A 89 -28.79 5.96 -5.56
N ASN A 90 -29.73 6.84 -5.87
CA ASN A 90 -30.82 6.54 -6.79
C ASN A 90 -30.38 6.57 -8.26
N GLU A 91 -29.55 7.53 -8.64
CA GLU A 91 -29.21 7.79 -10.06
C GLU A 91 -27.88 7.12 -10.49
N CYS A 92 -26.91 6.95 -9.58
CA CYS A 92 -25.58 6.43 -9.92
C CYS A 92 -25.51 4.90 -9.83
N LYS A 93 -26.17 4.19 -10.74
CA LYS A 93 -26.26 2.72 -10.71
C LYS A 93 -24.98 1.96 -11.10
N ASN A 94 -23.99 2.63 -11.69
CA ASN A 94 -22.77 2.00 -12.23
C ASN A 94 -21.50 2.28 -11.43
N ILE A 95 -21.61 2.80 -10.21
CA ILE A 95 -20.48 3.05 -9.34
C ILE A 95 -19.80 1.73 -8.99
N LYS A 96 -18.48 1.67 -9.24
CA LYS A 96 -17.63 0.51 -8.91
C LYS A 96 -16.77 0.74 -7.69
N GLU A 97 -16.41 1.99 -7.42
CA GLU A 97 -15.53 2.38 -6.33
C GLU A 97 -16.20 3.46 -5.48
N MET A 98 -16.14 3.30 -4.17
CA MET A 98 -16.76 4.21 -3.23
C MET A 98 -15.95 4.34 -1.95
N ASP A 99 -15.73 5.58 -1.50
CA ASP A 99 -15.26 5.90 -0.16
C ASP A 99 -16.45 6.37 0.69
N LEU A 100 -16.67 5.69 1.81
CA LEU A 100 -17.80 5.96 2.69
C LEU A 100 -17.33 6.65 3.97
N TYR A 101 -17.63 7.93 4.05
CA TYR A 101 -17.32 8.80 5.20
C TYR A 101 -18.55 9.61 5.59
N THR A 102 -19.64 8.94 5.95
CA THR A 102 -20.88 9.62 6.36
C THR A 102 -21.67 8.80 7.36
N SER A 103 -22.32 9.49 8.27
CA SER A 103 -23.31 8.90 9.18
C SER A 103 -24.70 8.72 8.55
N GLN A 104 -24.90 9.15 7.30
CA GLN A 104 -26.17 9.02 6.60
C GLN A 104 -26.50 7.54 6.33
N PRO A 105 -27.74 7.11 6.54
CA PRO A 105 -28.14 5.71 6.35
C PRO A 105 -28.37 5.40 4.87
N LEU A 106 -27.31 5.41 4.05
CA LEU A 106 -27.39 5.26 2.59
C LEU A 106 -28.10 3.97 2.16
N SER A 107 -27.98 2.91 2.96
CA SER A 107 -28.63 1.62 2.71
C SER A 107 -30.16 1.65 2.77
N LEU A 108 -30.74 2.69 3.37
CA LEU A 108 -32.19 2.87 3.47
C LEU A 108 -32.76 3.70 2.31
N PHE A 109 -31.91 4.28 1.45
CA PHE A 109 -32.39 5.09 0.33
C PHE A 109 -32.93 4.22 -0.80
N GLN A 110 -33.90 4.74 -1.54
CA GLN A 110 -34.40 4.10 -2.74
C GLN A 110 -33.23 3.91 -3.72
N GLY A 111 -33.11 2.73 -4.36
CA GLY A 111 -32.01 2.39 -5.25
C GLY A 111 -30.77 1.81 -4.56
N ALA A 112 -30.68 1.81 -3.22
CA ALA A 112 -29.53 1.32 -2.47
C ALA A 112 -29.14 -0.13 -2.83
N SER A 113 -30.10 -1.01 -3.02
CA SER A 113 -29.85 -2.41 -3.39
C SER A 113 -29.08 -2.54 -4.71
N THR A 114 -29.52 -1.82 -5.75
CA THR A 114 -28.84 -1.82 -7.06
C THR A 114 -27.48 -1.11 -6.99
N PHE A 115 -27.44 0.00 -6.28
CA PHE A 115 -26.22 0.78 -6.08
C PHE A 115 -25.11 -0.06 -5.43
N PHE A 116 -25.34 -0.59 -4.23
CA PHE A 116 -24.34 -1.37 -3.49
C PHE A 116 -24.02 -2.72 -4.11
N TYR A 117 -24.93 -3.34 -4.84
CA TYR A 117 -24.68 -4.57 -5.59
C TYR A 117 -23.53 -4.41 -6.63
N ASN A 118 -23.43 -3.21 -7.21
CA ASN A 118 -22.45 -2.90 -8.26
C ASN A 118 -21.09 -2.44 -7.73
N VAL A 119 -21.00 -2.03 -6.46
CA VAL A 119 -19.74 -1.61 -5.84
C VAL A 119 -18.76 -2.79 -5.76
N LYS A 120 -17.51 -2.59 -6.21
CA LYS A 120 -16.45 -3.59 -6.20
C LYS A 120 -15.30 -3.21 -5.26
N LYS A 121 -15.07 -1.92 -5.09
CA LYS A 121 -14.10 -1.36 -4.15
C LYS A 121 -14.83 -0.43 -3.17
N LEU A 122 -14.66 -0.72 -1.89
CA LEU A 122 -15.25 0.08 -0.83
C LEU A 122 -14.18 0.47 0.18
N SER A 123 -14.03 1.76 0.39
CA SER A 123 -13.23 2.34 1.47
C SER A 123 -14.17 2.90 2.53
N ILE A 124 -13.96 2.53 3.79
CA ILE A 124 -14.85 2.90 4.90
C ILE A 124 -14.07 3.44 6.08
N THR A 125 -14.59 4.49 6.70
CA THR A 125 -14.04 5.07 7.94
C THR A 125 -14.99 4.74 9.11
N ILE A 126 -14.59 3.76 9.92
CA ILE A 126 -15.48 3.08 10.88
C ILE A 126 -16.07 4.00 11.94
N ASN A 127 -15.31 4.96 12.45
CA ASN A 127 -15.79 5.90 13.48
C ASN A 127 -16.86 6.87 12.96
N CYS A 128 -17.07 6.97 11.66
CA CYS A 128 -18.09 7.83 11.04
C CYS A 128 -19.37 7.08 10.67
N ILE A 129 -19.39 5.74 10.77
CA ILE A 129 -20.49 4.92 10.28
C ILE A 129 -21.13 4.13 11.42
N LEU A 130 -22.44 4.19 11.51
CA LEU A 130 -23.18 3.41 12.49
C LEU A 130 -23.14 1.91 12.15
N PRO A 131 -22.96 1.01 13.14
CA PRO A 131 -22.97 -0.44 12.91
C PRO A 131 -24.21 -0.94 12.14
N ASN A 132 -25.38 -0.39 12.44
CA ASN A 132 -26.64 -0.75 11.76
C ASN A 132 -26.60 -0.42 10.26
N THR A 133 -25.95 0.67 9.86
CA THR A 133 -25.80 1.03 8.44
C THR A 133 -25.00 -0.04 7.71
N LEU A 134 -23.90 -0.54 8.30
CA LEU A 134 -23.09 -1.60 7.72
C LEU A 134 -23.84 -2.95 7.69
N HIS A 135 -24.67 -3.26 8.70
CA HIS A 135 -25.54 -4.44 8.68
C HIS A 135 -26.53 -4.42 7.51
N GLU A 136 -27.16 -3.28 7.27
CA GLU A 136 -28.08 -3.13 6.14
C GLU A 136 -27.33 -3.20 4.80
N MET A 137 -26.14 -2.56 4.70
CA MET A 137 -25.31 -2.65 3.51
C MET A 137 -24.89 -4.09 3.20
N ALA A 138 -24.62 -4.89 4.21
CA ALA A 138 -24.25 -6.30 4.07
C ALA A 138 -25.29 -7.13 3.30
N LYS A 139 -26.55 -6.72 3.27
CA LYS A 139 -27.63 -7.39 2.52
C LYS A 139 -27.49 -7.22 1.01
N PHE A 140 -26.89 -6.13 0.54
CA PHE A 140 -26.82 -5.76 -0.88
C PHE A 140 -25.40 -5.74 -1.42
N CYS A 141 -24.44 -5.29 -0.60
CA CYS A 141 -23.03 -5.17 -0.94
C CYS A 141 -22.30 -6.50 -0.72
N ILE A 142 -22.51 -7.47 -1.61
CA ILE A 142 -22.02 -8.85 -1.44
C ILE A 142 -20.93 -9.26 -2.45
N TYR A 143 -20.53 -8.36 -3.34
CA TYR A 143 -19.57 -8.64 -4.42
C TYR A 143 -18.37 -7.68 -4.42
N LEU A 144 -17.93 -7.23 -3.24
CA LEU A 144 -16.69 -6.48 -3.14
C LEU A 144 -15.50 -7.37 -3.56
N ASN A 145 -14.60 -6.77 -4.31
CA ASN A 145 -13.28 -7.32 -4.59
C ASN A 145 -12.24 -6.74 -3.63
N GLU A 146 -12.40 -5.46 -3.27
CA GLU A 146 -11.47 -4.72 -2.42
C GLU A 146 -12.21 -3.99 -1.29
N LEU A 147 -11.68 -4.11 -0.08
CA LEU A 147 -12.20 -3.43 1.10
C LEU A 147 -11.05 -2.74 1.84
N ILE A 148 -11.18 -1.43 1.99
CA ILE A 148 -10.25 -0.60 2.75
C ILE A 148 -10.95 -0.11 4.00
N ILE A 149 -10.34 -0.32 5.17
CA ILE A 149 -10.93 -0.01 6.47
C ILE A 149 -10.04 1.00 7.19
N HIS A 150 -10.59 2.19 7.45
CA HIS A 150 -9.90 3.23 8.20
C HIS A 150 -10.47 3.37 9.62
N ASN A 151 -9.61 3.77 10.56
CA ASN A 151 -9.93 4.03 11.96
C ASN A 151 -10.65 2.85 12.64
N CYS A 152 -10.13 1.64 12.41
CA CYS A 152 -10.63 0.43 13.05
C CYS A 152 -10.11 0.35 14.49
N SER A 153 -10.86 0.93 15.44
CA SER A 153 -10.44 1.02 16.85
C SER A 153 -11.10 0.02 17.78
N GLN A 154 -12.29 -0.49 17.43
CA GLN A 154 -13.11 -1.30 18.30
C GLN A 154 -13.91 -2.36 17.53
N TYR A 155 -14.54 -3.26 18.30
CA TYR A 155 -15.51 -4.20 17.75
C TYR A 155 -16.68 -3.47 17.07
N ASN A 156 -16.90 -3.79 15.80
CA ASN A 156 -18.01 -3.29 15.02
C ASN A 156 -18.76 -4.47 14.35
N SER A 157 -19.92 -4.82 14.91
CA SER A 157 -20.72 -5.96 14.44
C SER A 157 -21.19 -5.79 12.99
N GLY A 158 -21.44 -4.56 12.56
CA GLY A 158 -21.83 -4.27 11.18
C GLY A 158 -20.71 -4.53 10.19
N LEU A 159 -19.45 -4.16 10.55
CA LEU A 159 -18.28 -4.49 9.74
C LEU A 159 -18.09 -6.00 9.61
N ILE A 160 -18.23 -6.73 10.73
CA ILE A 160 -18.17 -8.20 10.71
C ILE A 160 -19.20 -8.77 9.74
N SER A 161 -20.45 -8.31 9.80
CA SER A 161 -21.52 -8.75 8.91
C SER A 161 -21.24 -8.40 7.45
N LEU A 162 -20.68 -7.20 7.19
CA LEU A 162 -20.32 -6.78 5.84
C LEU A 162 -19.24 -7.68 5.24
N ILE A 163 -18.19 -8.02 6.01
CA ILE A 163 -17.13 -8.92 5.55
C ILE A 163 -17.67 -10.34 5.35
N ASP A 164 -18.46 -10.85 6.29
CA ASP A 164 -19.05 -12.19 6.20
C ASP A 164 -19.95 -12.38 4.97
N SER A 165 -20.67 -11.34 4.56
CA SER A 165 -21.54 -11.40 3.38
C SER A 165 -20.76 -11.45 2.05
N GLN A 166 -19.47 -11.10 2.02
CA GLN A 166 -18.73 -11.01 0.77
C GLN A 166 -18.47 -12.38 0.13
N LYS A 167 -18.69 -12.47 -1.19
CA LYS A 167 -18.48 -13.69 -1.98
C LYS A 167 -17.12 -13.74 -2.69
N ASN A 168 -16.56 -12.57 -3.03
CA ASN A 168 -15.37 -12.46 -3.89
C ASN A 168 -14.31 -11.50 -3.34
N LEU A 169 -14.26 -11.29 -2.03
CA LEU A 169 -13.31 -10.37 -1.41
C LEU A 169 -11.88 -10.89 -1.59
N LYS A 170 -11.06 -10.13 -2.31
CA LYS A 170 -9.68 -10.51 -2.66
C LYS A 170 -8.65 -9.65 -1.96
N ILE A 171 -8.91 -8.36 -1.84
CA ILE A 171 -7.96 -7.36 -1.34
C ILE A 171 -8.53 -6.72 -0.09
N VAL A 172 -7.77 -6.72 0.99
CA VAL A 172 -8.15 -6.08 2.25
C VAL A 172 -6.99 -5.24 2.78
N SER A 173 -7.27 -3.96 3.05
CA SER A 173 -6.34 -3.04 3.69
C SER A 173 -6.94 -2.48 4.97
N ILE A 174 -6.19 -2.51 6.07
CA ILE A 174 -6.70 -2.10 7.38
C ILE A 174 -5.77 -1.08 8.02
N TYR A 175 -6.30 0.12 8.23
CA TYR A 175 -5.67 1.25 8.89
C TYR A 175 -6.33 1.42 10.27
N PRO A 176 -5.71 0.96 11.35
CA PRO A 176 -6.27 1.12 12.69
C PRO A 176 -6.21 2.58 13.14
N ASP A 177 -7.00 2.91 14.15
CA ASP A 177 -6.82 4.14 14.92
C ASP A 177 -5.60 3.97 15.84
N SER A 178 -4.79 5.01 16.01
CA SER A 178 -3.61 5.03 16.90
C SER A 178 -3.91 4.69 18.37
N LYS A 179 -5.18 4.76 18.78
CA LYS A 179 -5.65 4.41 20.12
C LYS A 179 -6.33 3.04 20.20
N ALA A 180 -6.25 2.25 19.13
CA ALA A 180 -7.01 1.03 19.01
C ALA A 180 -6.48 -0.10 19.90
N GLY A 181 -7.40 -0.78 20.57
CA GLY A 181 -7.16 -2.10 21.15
C GLY A 181 -7.14 -3.21 20.07
N THR A 182 -6.93 -4.46 20.50
CA THR A 182 -6.89 -5.62 19.58
C THR A 182 -8.26 -5.93 18.99
N CYS A 183 -8.38 -5.95 17.65
CA CYS A 183 -9.60 -6.30 16.93
C CYS A 183 -9.69 -7.82 16.64
N LYS A 184 -9.75 -8.66 17.67
CA LYS A 184 -9.75 -10.14 17.52
C LYS A 184 -10.86 -10.67 16.62
N GLU A 185 -12.06 -10.12 16.73
CA GLU A 185 -13.21 -10.59 15.94
C GLU A 185 -13.03 -10.26 14.44
N LEU A 186 -12.40 -9.15 14.12
CA LEU A 186 -12.05 -8.82 12.73
C LEU A 186 -11.09 -9.87 12.14
N GLY A 187 -10.07 -10.27 12.90
CA GLY A 187 -9.18 -11.33 12.47
C GLY A 187 -9.88 -12.67 12.21
N LYS A 188 -10.84 -13.04 13.07
CA LYS A 188 -11.62 -14.28 12.88
C LYS A 188 -12.48 -14.23 11.60
N VAL A 189 -13.14 -13.10 11.33
CA VAL A 189 -13.97 -12.98 10.11
C VAL A 189 -13.12 -12.98 8.85
N LEU A 190 -11.96 -12.34 8.87
CA LEU A 190 -11.01 -12.41 7.76
C LEU A 190 -10.54 -13.85 7.52
N GLY A 191 -10.25 -14.59 8.58
CA GLY A 191 -9.90 -16.00 8.50
C GLY A 191 -10.96 -16.85 7.79
N ARG A 192 -12.27 -16.58 8.01
CA ARG A 192 -13.35 -17.26 7.26
C ARG A 192 -13.34 -16.95 5.76
N LYS A 193 -12.70 -15.87 5.35
CA LYS A 193 -12.52 -15.48 3.93
C LYS A 193 -11.16 -15.92 3.35
N GLY A 194 -10.42 -16.74 4.06
CA GLY A 194 -9.07 -17.16 3.68
C GLY A 194 -8.93 -17.83 2.32
N ASN A 195 -10.01 -18.39 1.80
CA ASN A 195 -10.04 -19.00 0.46
C ASN A 195 -10.17 -17.96 -0.68
N THR A 196 -10.54 -16.73 -0.39
CA THR A 196 -10.75 -15.68 -1.40
C THR A 196 -9.75 -14.54 -1.30
N ILE A 197 -9.30 -14.20 -0.08
CA ILE A 197 -8.33 -13.13 0.15
C ILE A 197 -6.95 -13.59 -0.32
N ASN A 198 -6.37 -12.82 -1.25
CA ASN A 198 -5.03 -13.03 -1.77
C ASN A 198 -4.09 -11.84 -1.49
N ASP A 199 -4.63 -10.67 -1.14
CA ASP A 199 -3.86 -9.47 -0.82
C ASP A 199 -4.31 -8.92 0.53
N LEU A 200 -3.36 -8.77 1.46
CA LEU A 200 -3.61 -8.24 2.79
C LEU A 200 -2.59 -7.19 3.17
N SER A 201 -3.08 -5.99 3.50
CA SER A 201 -2.26 -4.89 4.03
C SER A 201 -2.70 -4.52 5.44
N LEU A 202 -1.79 -4.63 6.40
CA LEU A 202 -2.00 -4.29 7.80
C LEU A 202 -1.11 -3.11 8.19
N TYR A 203 -1.72 -2.01 8.61
CA TYR A 203 -1.00 -0.82 9.03
C TYR A 203 -0.85 -0.72 10.56
N SER A 204 -0.96 -1.83 11.24
CA SER A 204 -0.59 -2.07 12.64
C SER A 204 -0.63 -3.55 12.98
N ILE A 205 0.15 -3.96 13.98
CA ILE A 205 0.18 -5.33 14.50
C ILE A 205 -0.97 -5.66 15.47
N ASN A 206 -1.82 -4.68 15.80
CA ASN A 206 -2.95 -4.87 16.73
C ASN A 206 -4.08 -5.73 16.14
N ILE A 207 -4.03 -6.01 14.86
CA ILE A 207 -5.03 -6.80 14.14
C ILE A 207 -4.44 -8.18 13.86
N ILE A 208 -4.74 -9.10 14.70
CA ILE A 208 -4.35 -10.52 14.60
C ILE A 208 -5.64 -11.32 14.69
N PRO A 209 -5.86 -12.34 13.96
CA PRO A 209 -5.09 -13.46 13.45
C PRO A 209 -5.48 -13.92 12.06
N LEU A 210 -4.51 -14.37 11.31
CA LEU A 210 -4.66 -14.69 9.91
C LEU A 210 -4.22 -16.13 9.57
N ILE A 211 -4.30 -17.03 10.55
CA ILE A 211 -3.81 -18.41 10.44
C ILE A 211 -4.40 -19.20 9.27
N SER A 212 -5.52 -18.72 8.70
CA SER A 212 -6.29 -19.45 7.68
C SER A 212 -6.33 -18.79 6.29
N LEU A 213 -5.44 -17.85 5.97
CA LEU A 213 -5.40 -17.22 4.64
C LEU A 213 -4.56 -18.07 3.67
N VAL A 214 -5.05 -19.23 3.29
CA VAL A 214 -4.31 -20.22 2.49
C VAL A 214 -3.97 -19.75 1.07
N ASN A 215 -4.72 -18.81 0.53
CA ASN A 215 -4.52 -18.27 -0.83
C ASN A 215 -3.79 -16.92 -0.85
N LEU A 216 -3.22 -16.51 0.29
CA LEU A 216 -2.52 -15.24 0.39
C LEU A 216 -1.29 -15.22 -0.52
N LYS A 217 -1.22 -14.20 -1.39
CA LYS A 217 -0.12 -13.93 -2.30
C LYS A 217 0.71 -12.73 -1.86
N ASN A 218 0.05 -11.69 -1.36
CA ASN A 218 0.69 -10.44 -0.99
C ASN A 218 0.38 -10.14 0.48
N LEU A 219 1.42 -10.03 1.29
CA LEU A 219 1.34 -9.68 2.70
C LEU A 219 2.17 -8.42 2.96
N LEU A 220 1.49 -7.32 3.29
CA LEU A 220 2.10 -6.05 3.65
C LEU A 220 1.79 -5.75 5.12
N ILE A 221 2.84 -5.50 5.90
CA ILE A 221 2.73 -5.20 7.33
C ILE A 221 3.51 -3.92 7.61
N TYR A 222 2.80 -2.86 7.93
CA TYR A 222 3.38 -1.57 8.26
C TYR A 222 3.14 -1.26 9.73
N ASN A 223 4.20 -1.15 10.50
CA ASN A 223 4.12 -0.78 11.90
C ASN A 223 4.82 0.56 12.13
N PHE A 224 4.04 1.62 12.21
CA PHE A 224 4.53 2.97 12.46
C PHE A 224 4.65 3.31 13.95
N GLU A 225 4.07 2.49 14.83
CA GLU A 225 4.03 2.74 16.26
C GLU A 225 5.29 2.24 16.94
N LEU A 226 5.72 3.01 17.93
CA LEU A 226 6.83 2.66 18.83
C LEU A 226 6.31 1.69 19.90
N TYR A 227 6.20 0.41 19.59
CA TYR A 227 5.89 -0.58 20.63
C TYR A 227 7.14 -0.95 21.40
N ASP A 228 7.00 -1.09 22.70
CA ASP A 228 7.98 -1.83 23.49
C ASP A 228 8.12 -3.25 22.91
N ILE A 229 9.36 -3.64 22.62
CA ILE A 229 9.72 -4.98 22.10
C ILE A 229 9.15 -6.11 22.98
N ASN A 230 8.89 -5.83 24.25
CA ASN A 230 8.30 -6.75 25.21
C ASN A 230 6.77 -6.67 25.30
N SER A 231 6.12 -5.83 24.52
CA SER A 231 4.67 -5.68 24.58
C SER A 231 3.95 -7.00 24.27
N ILE A 232 2.75 -7.16 24.82
CA ILE A 232 1.92 -8.34 24.61
C ILE A 232 1.53 -8.46 23.12
N GLU A 233 1.33 -7.34 22.48
CA GLU A 233 0.96 -7.25 21.06
C GLU A 233 2.06 -7.82 20.18
N ILE A 234 3.31 -7.43 20.39
CA ILE A 234 4.46 -7.97 19.64
C ILE A 234 4.64 -9.46 19.90
N LYS A 235 4.50 -9.93 21.15
CA LYS A 235 4.60 -11.36 21.46
C LYS A 235 3.53 -12.19 20.73
N ARG A 236 2.29 -11.70 20.70
CA ARG A 236 1.19 -12.34 19.97
C ARG A 236 1.44 -12.34 18.46
N PHE A 237 1.93 -11.22 17.93
CA PHE A 237 2.25 -11.10 16.52
C PHE A 237 3.37 -12.05 16.11
N ARG A 238 4.42 -12.20 16.90
CA ARG A 238 5.48 -13.19 16.70
C ARG A 238 4.93 -14.62 16.65
N GLN A 239 4.13 -15.01 17.64
CA GLN A 239 3.47 -16.32 17.64
C GLN A 239 2.60 -16.53 16.39
N TYR A 240 1.94 -15.50 15.93
CA TYR A 240 1.16 -15.55 14.70
C TYR A 240 2.06 -15.84 13.49
N LEU A 241 3.15 -15.09 13.30
CA LEU A 241 4.09 -15.30 12.19
C LEU A 241 4.69 -16.72 12.21
N GLU A 242 5.10 -17.21 13.37
CA GLU A 242 5.67 -18.56 13.53
C GLU A 242 4.69 -19.68 13.13
N ASN A 243 3.39 -19.48 13.40
CA ASN A 243 2.36 -20.49 13.12
C ASN A 243 1.71 -20.34 11.74
N SER A 244 2.04 -19.29 11.02
CA SER A 244 1.45 -19.01 9.71
C SER A 244 2.07 -19.88 8.62
N LYS A 245 1.21 -20.38 7.72
CA LYS A 245 1.60 -21.14 6.53
C LYS A 245 0.98 -20.48 5.31
N PHE A 246 1.78 -19.74 4.57
CA PHE A 246 1.37 -19.03 3.35
C PHE A 246 2.11 -19.61 2.14
N SER A 247 1.78 -20.84 1.76
CA SER A 247 2.46 -21.56 0.67
C SER A 247 2.39 -20.83 -0.68
N ASN A 248 1.39 -19.99 -0.87
CA ASN A 248 1.22 -19.20 -2.11
C ASN A 248 1.80 -17.78 -2.05
N LEU A 249 2.50 -17.43 -0.96
CA LEU A 249 3.00 -16.07 -0.77
C LEU A 249 4.08 -15.73 -1.79
N GLN A 250 3.89 -14.60 -2.48
CA GLN A 250 4.77 -14.07 -3.52
C GLN A 250 5.44 -12.76 -3.10
N ILE A 251 4.72 -11.92 -2.36
CA ILE A 251 5.21 -10.62 -1.89
C ILE A 251 5.13 -10.57 -0.37
N LEU A 252 6.25 -10.29 0.26
CA LEU A 252 6.38 -10.07 1.70
C LEU A 252 7.00 -8.70 1.94
N ASP A 253 6.21 -7.73 2.38
CA ASP A 253 6.66 -6.40 2.72
C ASP A 253 6.38 -6.11 4.21
N VAL A 254 7.43 -5.85 4.98
CA VAL A 254 7.35 -5.59 6.42
C VAL A 254 8.14 -4.35 6.78
N TYR A 255 7.45 -3.37 7.32
CA TYR A 255 8.03 -2.12 7.73
C TYR A 255 7.91 -1.89 9.24
N GLY A 256 9.00 -1.45 9.87
CA GLY A 256 9.04 -1.02 11.26
C GLY A 256 9.08 -2.16 12.30
N LEU A 257 9.35 -3.41 11.90
CA LEU A 257 9.41 -4.57 12.77
C LEU A 257 10.73 -5.32 12.61
N SER A 258 11.29 -5.79 13.74
CA SER A 258 12.52 -6.62 13.80
C SER A 258 12.22 -8.03 14.32
N CYS A 259 11.20 -8.69 13.77
CA CYS A 259 10.81 -10.07 14.09
C CYS A 259 11.53 -11.07 13.19
N PHE A 260 12.86 -10.98 13.10
CA PHE A 260 13.67 -11.72 12.11
C PHE A 260 13.58 -13.24 12.23
N LYS A 261 13.54 -13.78 13.45
CA LYS A 261 13.40 -15.24 13.66
C LYS A 261 12.06 -15.76 13.15
N GLU A 262 11.00 -15.03 13.45
CA GLU A 262 9.63 -15.39 13.06
C GLU A 262 9.44 -15.22 11.56
N LEU A 263 9.99 -14.17 10.95
CA LEU A 263 10.00 -13.96 9.51
C LEU A 263 10.81 -15.06 8.79
N ALA A 264 11.93 -15.49 9.34
CA ALA A 264 12.69 -16.64 8.81
C ALA A 264 11.86 -17.92 8.81
N THR A 265 11.07 -18.16 9.85
CA THR A 265 10.15 -19.30 9.93
C THR A 265 9.02 -19.19 8.90
N LEU A 266 8.45 -17.99 8.74
CA LEU A 266 7.43 -17.73 7.73
C LEU A 266 7.98 -18.02 6.32
N ILE A 267 9.18 -17.51 5.98
CA ILE A 267 9.84 -17.73 4.68
C ILE A 267 9.99 -19.22 4.37
N LYS A 268 10.43 -20.02 5.33
CA LYS A 268 10.54 -21.48 5.17
C LYS A 268 9.20 -22.15 4.81
N ASN A 269 8.09 -21.56 5.24
CA ASN A 269 6.75 -22.07 5.02
C ASN A 269 6.09 -21.54 3.71
N THR A 270 6.82 -20.80 2.86
CA THR A 270 6.29 -20.25 1.59
C THR A 270 6.54 -21.14 0.37
N GLU A 271 7.15 -22.31 0.54
CA GLU A 271 7.41 -23.28 -0.53
C GLU A 271 8.16 -22.67 -1.72
N GLU A 272 9.13 -21.80 -1.45
CA GLU A 272 9.99 -21.14 -2.45
C GLU A 272 9.22 -20.25 -3.48
N ASN A 273 8.03 -19.77 -3.13
CA ASN A 273 7.20 -18.98 -4.04
C ASN A 273 7.41 -17.46 -3.94
N LEU A 274 8.24 -17.00 -3.00
CA LEU A 274 8.53 -15.58 -2.85
C LEU A 274 9.27 -15.03 -4.06
N LEU A 275 8.74 -13.91 -4.59
CA LEU A 275 9.26 -13.13 -5.68
C LEU A 275 9.83 -11.78 -5.22
N GLU A 276 9.20 -11.20 -4.20
CA GLU A 276 9.55 -9.90 -3.66
C GLU A 276 9.61 -9.96 -2.13
N ILE A 277 10.69 -9.46 -1.56
CA ILE A 277 10.92 -9.36 -0.12
C ILE A 277 11.42 -7.96 0.19
N SER A 278 10.66 -7.23 1.02
CA SER A 278 11.05 -5.92 1.52
C SER A 278 10.91 -5.91 3.05
N ILE A 279 12.03 -5.82 3.76
CA ILE A 279 12.04 -5.78 5.22
C ILE A 279 12.84 -4.58 5.68
N ILE A 280 12.13 -3.52 6.03
CA ILE A 280 12.72 -2.27 6.50
C ILE A 280 12.45 -2.10 7.99
N THR A 281 13.51 -2.01 8.77
CA THR A 281 13.41 -1.85 10.23
C THR A 281 13.75 -0.42 10.63
N LYS A 282 12.96 0.16 11.53
CA LYS A 282 13.24 1.49 12.12
C LYS A 282 14.21 1.43 13.30
N TYR A 283 14.44 0.25 13.87
CA TYR A 283 15.15 0.09 15.15
C TYR A 283 16.32 -0.85 15.03
N VAL A 284 17.40 -0.52 15.75
CA VAL A 284 18.69 -1.24 15.74
C VAL A 284 18.62 -2.59 16.49
N ASN A 285 17.51 -3.30 16.47
CA ASN A 285 17.49 -4.66 17.00
C ASN A 285 17.81 -5.67 15.90
N THR A 286 19.08 -6.04 15.81
CA THR A 286 19.60 -6.98 14.80
C THR A 286 19.60 -8.43 15.28
N ASN A 287 18.98 -8.73 16.44
CA ASN A 287 18.91 -10.10 16.94
C ASN A 287 18.25 -11.03 15.92
N ASN A 288 18.93 -12.12 15.58
CA ASN A 288 18.49 -13.12 14.58
C ASN A 288 18.46 -12.62 13.12
N LEU A 289 19.07 -11.49 12.79
CA LEU A 289 19.17 -11.00 11.41
C LEU A 289 19.91 -12.02 10.54
N GLU A 290 21.00 -12.61 11.04
CA GLU A 290 21.71 -13.71 10.38
C GLU A 290 20.80 -14.89 10.02
N ILE A 291 19.93 -15.32 10.95
CA ILE A 291 18.98 -16.42 10.70
C ILE A 291 17.99 -16.05 9.58
N PHE A 292 17.56 -14.80 9.57
CA PHE A 292 16.65 -14.29 8.55
C PHE A 292 17.30 -14.24 7.17
N ILE A 293 18.50 -13.67 7.05
CA ILE A 293 19.24 -13.58 5.79
C ILE A 293 19.56 -14.98 5.24
N ASN A 294 20.00 -15.90 6.09
CA ASN A 294 20.22 -17.30 5.71
C ASN A 294 18.93 -17.97 5.24
N SER A 295 17.81 -17.64 5.84
CA SER A 295 16.51 -18.18 5.40
C SER A 295 16.15 -17.71 3.99
N ILE A 296 16.40 -16.45 3.66
CA ILE A 296 16.21 -15.93 2.29
C ILE A 296 17.11 -16.68 1.31
N ALA A 297 18.40 -16.76 1.60
CA ALA A 297 19.37 -17.42 0.72
C ALA A 297 19.01 -18.88 0.44
N ASN A 298 18.48 -19.59 1.42
CA ASN A 298 18.22 -21.03 1.31
C ASN A 298 16.81 -21.38 0.78
N ASN A 299 15.81 -20.46 0.91
CA ASN A 299 14.42 -20.79 0.61
C ASN A 299 13.77 -19.85 -0.42
N CYS A 300 14.50 -18.89 -1.01
CA CYS A 300 13.92 -17.94 -1.97
C CYS A 300 14.68 -17.90 -3.32
N PRO A 301 14.85 -19.03 -4.03
CA PRO A 301 15.62 -19.07 -5.29
C PRO A 301 14.94 -18.29 -6.43
N LYS A 302 13.64 -17.98 -6.29
CA LYS A 302 12.85 -17.26 -7.30
C LYS A 302 12.77 -15.75 -7.05
N VAL A 303 13.34 -15.25 -5.94
CA VAL A 303 13.24 -13.83 -5.58
C VAL A 303 13.87 -12.96 -6.67
N ARG A 304 13.16 -11.88 -7.01
CA ARG A 304 13.54 -10.89 -8.04
C ARG A 304 13.89 -9.55 -7.40
N ASP A 305 13.10 -9.14 -6.42
CA ASP A 305 13.23 -7.85 -5.76
C ASP A 305 13.49 -8.09 -4.28
N LEU A 306 14.64 -7.61 -3.81
CA LEU A 306 15.09 -7.79 -2.43
C LEU A 306 15.49 -6.44 -1.83
N SER A 307 14.77 -5.99 -0.80
CA SER A 307 15.10 -4.81 0.01
C SER A 307 15.22 -5.23 1.47
N ILE A 308 16.43 -5.18 2.02
CA ILE A 308 16.72 -5.58 3.40
C ILE A 308 17.73 -4.68 4.07
N GLY A 309 17.52 -4.49 5.38
CA GLY A 309 18.53 -3.88 6.23
C GLY A 309 19.60 -4.90 6.63
N ILE A 310 20.86 -4.47 6.62
CA ILE A 310 22.03 -5.29 6.99
C ILE A 310 23.01 -4.53 7.87
N THR A 311 23.86 -5.25 8.59
CA THR A 311 25.01 -4.69 9.31
C THR A 311 26.31 -5.29 8.76
N SER A 312 27.46 -4.75 9.16
CA SER A 312 28.78 -5.28 8.74
C SER A 312 28.98 -6.76 9.11
N LYS A 313 28.30 -7.27 10.15
CA LYS A 313 28.40 -8.67 10.57
C LYS A 313 27.79 -9.64 9.55
N GLU A 314 26.78 -9.20 8.83
CA GLU A 314 26.07 -10.02 7.86
C GLU A 314 26.61 -9.92 6.43
N PHE A 315 27.65 -9.13 6.16
CA PHE A 315 28.21 -8.97 4.80
C PHE A 315 28.58 -10.31 4.15
N ILE A 316 29.15 -11.24 4.90
CA ILE A 316 29.50 -12.57 4.36
C ILE A 316 28.29 -13.32 3.83
N LEU A 317 27.09 -13.04 4.34
CA LEU A 317 25.84 -13.69 3.92
C LEU A 317 25.31 -13.14 2.60
N ILE A 318 25.73 -11.93 2.19
CA ILE A 318 25.40 -11.34 0.88
C ILE A 318 25.86 -12.29 -0.23
N LYS A 319 27.06 -12.85 -0.09
CA LYS A 319 27.57 -13.87 -1.02
C LYS A 319 26.58 -15.03 -1.20
N SER A 320 26.01 -15.54 -0.11
CA SER A 320 25.06 -16.64 -0.15
C SER A 320 23.76 -16.24 -0.87
N ILE A 321 23.27 -15.02 -0.64
CA ILE A 321 22.11 -14.48 -1.36
C ILE A 321 22.39 -14.41 -2.86
N LEU A 322 23.53 -13.78 -3.26
CA LEU A 322 23.88 -13.57 -4.67
C LEU A 322 24.09 -14.90 -5.42
N LEU A 323 24.59 -15.94 -4.74
CA LEU A 323 24.80 -17.25 -5.34
C LEU A 323 23.50 -18.07 -5.47
N ASN A 324 22.58 -17.95 -4.52
CA ASN A 324 21.39 -18.81 -4.46
C ASN A 324 20.15 -18.13 -5.10
N CYS A 325 20.03 -16.82 -4.99
CA CYS A 325 18.91 -16.04 -5.57
C CYS A 325 19.26 -15.53 -6.97
N ARG A 326 19.40 -16.44 -7.94
CA ARG A 326 19.93 -16.13 -9.28
C ARG A 326 19.00 -15.33 -10.18
N ASN A 327 17.74 -15.11 -9.75
CA ASN A 327 16.74 -14.35 -10.49
C ASN A 327 16.66 -12.88 -10.04
N LEU A 328 17.54 -12.43 -9.15
CA LEU A 328 17.53 -11.07 -8.64
C LEU A 328 17.66 -10.05 -9.77
N ILE A 329 16.72 -9.13 -9.80
CA ILE A 329 16.60 -8.01 -10.75
C ILE A 329 16.93 -6.71 -10.03
N CYS A 330 16.41 -6.56 -8.80
CA CYS A 330 16.59 -5.39 -7.97
C CYS A 330 17.13 -5.81 -6.59
N ILE A 331 18.14 -5.12 -6.11
CA ILE A 331 18.64 -5.25 -4.74
C ILE A 331 18.69 -3.85 -4.11
N GLU A 332 18.13 -3.76 -2.92
CA GLU A 332 18.31 -2.63 -2.02
C GLU A 332 18.88 -3.12 -0.69
N PHE A 333 20.06 -2.64 -0.33
CA PHE A 333 20.64 -2.85 0.98
C PHE A 333 20.64 -1.54 1.77
N ASP A 334 20.04 -1.59 2.96
CA ASP A 334 20.00 -0.45 3.88
C ASP A 334 20.88 -0.72 5.11
N SER A 335 21.62 0.31 5.56
CA SER A 335 22.41 0.21 6.78
C SER A 335 21.50 0.37 8.00
N ILE A 336 21.43 -0.67 8.84
CA ILE A 336 20.66 -0.62 10.10
C ILE A 336 21.47 0.08 11.21
N CYS A 337 22.79 0.20 11.08
CA CYS A 337 23.65 0.77 12.11
C CYS A 337 23.85 2.28 11.92
N TYR A 338 23.73 3.02 13.04
CA TYR A 338 24.10 4.45 13.11
C TYR A 338 25.61 4.67 13.40
N GLU A 339 26.43 3.61 13.38
CA GLU A 339 27.87 3.72 13.56
C GLU A 339 28.49 4.44 12.36
N ASN A 340 29.26 5.49 12.62
CA ASN A 340 29.77 6.43 11.62
C ASN A 340 30.87 5.89 10.70
N ASP A 341 31.27 4.61 10.77
CA ASP A 341 32.43 4.08 10.02
C ASP A 341 32.18 2.68 9.44
N ILE A 342 31.00 2.42 8.86
CA ILE A 342 30.78 1.13 8.22
C ILE A 342 31.41 1.14 6.83
N ILE A 343 32.44 0.31 6.65
CA ILE A 343 33.15 0.15 5.38
C ILE A 343 32.25 -0.67 4.43
N GLY A 344 31.68 -0.01 3.42
CA GLY A 344 30.85 -0.64 2.39
C GLY A 344 31.63 -1.33 1.26
N ASP A 345 32.98 -1.27 1.29
CA ASP A 345 33.83 -1.86 0.27
C ASP A 345 33.60 -3.37 0.11
N GLU A 346 33.30 -4.09 1.20
CA GLU A 346 33.04 -5.53 1.14
C GLU A 346 31.74 -5.84 0.35
N ILE A 347 30.73 -5.02 0.48
CA ILE A 347 29.47 -5.18 -0.28
C ILE A 347 29.77 -5.07 -1.78
N LEU A 348 30.53 -4.02 -2.17
CA LEU A 348 30.90 -3.82 -3.56
C LEU A 348 31.77 -4.96 -4.09
N ASN A 349 32.72 -5.50 -3.29
CA ASN A 349 33.50 -6.65 -3.67
C ASN A 349 32.60 -7.90 -3.89
N TYR A 350 31.63 -8.20 -3.01
CA TYR A 350 30.74 -9.31 -3.24
C TYR A 350 29.87 -9.10 -4.49
N LEU A 351 29.45 -7.87 -4.77
CA LEU A 351 28.72 -7.55 -6.00
C LEU A 351 29.59 -7.73 -7.25
N ILE A 352 30.85 -7.33 -7.23
CA ILE A 352 31.81 -7.56 -8.33
C ILE A 352 31.91 -9.04 -8.64
N ASP A 353 32.09 -9.87 -7.61
CA ASP A 353 32.44 -11.27 -7.76
C ASP A 353 31.25 -12.20 -8.02
N TYR A 354 30.07 -11.86 -7.47
CA TYR A 354 28.95 -12.79 -7.38
C TYR A 354 27.61 -12.26 -7.90
N SER A 355 27.51 -11.03 -8.43
CA SER A 355 26.24 -10.51 -8.95
C SER A 355 25.64 -11.42 -10.01
N PRO A 356 24.35 -11.78 -9.89
CA PRO A 356 23.67 -12.54 -10.93
C PRO A 356 23.49 -11.66 -12.19
N LYS A 357 23.55 -12.27 -13.37
CA LYS A 357 23.40 -11.56 -14.65
C LYS A 357 22.07 -10.85 -14.85
N SER A 358 21.07 -11.21 -14.07
CA SER A 358 19.73 -10.58 -14.07
C SER A 358 19.68 -9.27 -13.31
N LEU A 359 20.64 -9.00 -12.42
CA LEU A 359 20.67 -7.81 -11.58
C LEU A 359 20.88 -6.55 -12.42
N ASN A 360 19.90 -5.68 -12.46
CA ASN A 360 19.97 -4.43 -13.23
C ASN A 360 19.59 -3.18 -12.43
N LYS A 361 19.13 -3.36 -11.18
CA LYS A 361 18.86 -2.24 -10.26
C LYS A 361 19.57 -2.51 -8.94
N LEU A 362 20.39 -1.56 -8.50
CA LEU A 362 21.09 -1.61 -7.23
C LEU A 362 20.87 -0.31 -6.47
N ILE A 363 20.43 -0.41 -5.23
CA ILE A 363 20.28 0.71 -4.31
C ILE A 363 21.07 0.39 -3.03
N LEU A 364 21.95 1.30 -2.65
CA LEU A 364 22.73 1.21 -1.42
C LEU A 364 22.37 2.41 -0.55
N SER A 365 21.54 2.18 0.46
CA SER A 365 21.05 3.22 1.37
C SER A 365 21.64 3.08 2.76
N GLY A 366 21.77 4.20 3.47
CA GLY A 366 22.37 4.23 4.79
C GLY A 366 23.86 4.62 4.81
N ASN A 367 24.48 4.58 5.99
CA ASN A 367 25.80 5.14 6.31
C ASN A 367 26.96 4.26 5.80
N TRP A 368 27.08 4.05 4.50
CA TRP A 368 28.16 3.27 3.90
C TRP A 368 29.31 4.15 3.46
N LYS A 369 30.53 3.80 3.86
CA LYS A 369 31.77 4.43 3.39
C LYS A 369 32.41 3.57 2.31
N TYR A 370 32.58 4.13 1.13
CA TYR A 370 33.24 3.47 0.00
C TYR A 370 34.60 4.10 -0.28
N SER A 371 35.64 3.30 -0.52
CA SER A 371 36.86 3.79 -1.10
C SER A 371 36.68 4.07 -2.60
N ILE A 372 37.31 5.13 -3.07
CA ILE A 372 37.23 5.52 -4.49
C ILE A 372 37.69 4.38 -5.41
N ASP A 373 38.72 3.63 -5.02
CA ASP A 373 39.27 2.53 -5.84
C ASP A 373 38.25 1.39 -5.99
N ILE A 374 37.63 0.95 -4.90
CA ILE A 374 36.61 -0.13 -4.95
C ILE A 374 35.36 0.35 -5.67
N PHE A 375 34.95 1.57 -5.42
CA PHE A 375 33.79 2.17 -6.10
C PHE A 375 33.99 2.18 -7.62
N LYS A 376 35.16 2.62 -8.08
CA LYS A 376 35.53 2.60 -9.50
C LYS A 376 35.59 1.19 -10.06
N ARG A 377 36.19 0.23 -9.34
CA ARG A 377 36.26 -1.19 -9.74
C ARG A 377 34.86 -1.78 -9.90
N PHE A 378 33.95 -1.47 -8.99
CA PHE A 378 32.57 -1.90 -9.10
C PHE A 378 31.90 -1.36 -10.38
N LEU A 379 32.03 -0.07 -10.65
CA LEU A 379 31.44 0.53 -11.85
C LEU A 379 32.07 -0.04 -13.13
N GLU A 380 33.39 -0.32 -13.12
CA GLU A 380 34.05 -0.96 -14.24
C GLU A 380 33.57 -2.40 -14.47
N SER A 381 33.23 -3.15 -13.41
CA SER A 381 32.66 -4.49 -13.53
C SER A 381 31.27 -4.47 -14.20
N CYS A 382 30.53 -3.38 -14.07
CA CYS A 382 29.24 -3.17 -14.72
C CYS A 382 29.32 -3.09 -16.25
N ARG A 383 30.50 -2.97 -16.85
CA ARG A 383 30.68 -3.08 -18.31
C ARG A 383 30.26 -4.44 -18.86
N ASN A 384 30.39 -5.49 -18.06
CA ASN A 384 30.04 -6.84 -18.44
C ASN A 384 28.55 -7.14 -18.23
N HIS A 385 27.87 -6.29 -17.43
CA HIS A 385 26.46 -6.44 -17.14
C HIS A 385 25.87 -5.09 -16.69
N LYS A 386 25.16 -4.50 -17.60
CA LYS A 386 24.68 -3.13 -17.50
C LYS A 386 23.65 -2.96 -16.40
N LEU A 387 23.85 -1.96 -15.54
CA LEU A 387 22.84 -1.52 -14.61
C LEU A 387 21.92 -0.48 -15.25
N ILE A 388 20.60 -0.68 -15.10
CA ILE A 388 19.60 0.30 -15.47
C ILE A 388 19.56 1.43 -14.44
N LEU A 389 19.67 1.08 -13.15
CA LEU A 389 19.66 2.03 -12.05
C LEU A 389 20.75 1.69 -11.03
N PHE A 390 21.57 2.67 -10.69
CA PHE A 390 22.44 2.65 -9.53
C PHE A 390 22.04 3.82 -8.60
N GLY A 391 21.52 3.50 -7.42
CA GLY A 391 21.09 4.45 -6.40
C GLY A 391 21.98 4.42 -5.18
N ILE A 392 22.36 5.58 -4.66
CA ILE A 392 23.06 5.72 -3.36
C ILE A 392 22.34 6.80 -2.57
N THR A 393 22.12 6.58 -1.27
CA THR A 393 21.63 7.66 -0.41
C THR A 393 22.72 8.70 -0.20
N TYR A 394 22.34 9.98 -0.29
CA TYR A 394 23.23 11.09 0.00
C TYR A 394 23.53 11.12 1.50
N GLU A 395 24.75 10.75 1.84
CA GLU A 395 25.26 10.81 3.20
C GLU A 395 26.69 11.35 3.22
N ILE A 396 27.17 11.62 4.42
CA ILE A 396 28.46 12.29 4.71
C ILE A 396 29.68 11.65 3.99
N PHE A 397 29.55 10.39 3.58
CA PHE A 397 30.65 9.59 3.02
C PHE A 397 30.69 9.53 1.48
N ILE A 398 29.69 10.08 0.79
CA ILE A 398 29.72 10.19 -0.68
C ILE A 398 30.27 11.54 -1.05
N THR A 399 31.48 11.54 -1.59
CA THR A 399 32.20 12.75 -2.01
C THR A 399 31.87 13.12 -3.44
N ASP A 400 32.23 14.35 -3.84
CA ASP A 400 32.12 14.80 -5.22
C ASP A 400 32.86 13.89 -6.20
N ASP A 401 34.01 13.29 -5.80
CA ASP A 401 34.71 12.34 -6.62
C ASP A 401 33.91 11.10 -6.94
N HIS A 402 33.14 10.54 -5.99
CA HIS A 402 32.23 9.42 -6.25
C HIS A 402 31.17 9.80 -7.28
N VAL A 403 30.61 11.01 -7.15
CA VAL A 403 29.57 11.51 -8.05
C VAL A 403 30.13 11.73 -9.46
N GLU A 404 31.31 12.31 -9.58
CA GLU A 404 32.01 12.51 -10.88
C GLU A 404 32.29 11.18 -11.56
N ILE A 405 32.83 10.21 -10.81
CA ILE A 405 33.08 8.86 -11.32
C ILE A 405 31.77 8.23 -11.81
N ALA A 406 30.70 8.24 -11.01
CA ALA A 406 29.43 7.66 -11.42
C ALA A 406 28.87 8.32 -12.69
N ARG A 407 28.88 9.65 -12.77
CA ARG A 407 28.47 10.41 -13.97
C ARG A 407 29.27 10.05 -15.21
N LYS A 408 30.58 9.82 -15.07
CA LYS A 408 31.42 9.34 -16.18
C LYS A 408 30.90 8.01 -16.72
N TYR A 409 30.58 7.02 -15.87
CA TYR A 409 30.07 5.73 -16.31
C TYR A 409 28.64 5.79 -16.87
N VAL A 410 27.83 6.75 -16.44
CA VAL A 410 26.54 7.05 -17.09
C VAL A 410 26.76 7.59 -18.51
N ASN A 411 27.68 8.57 -18.67
CA ASN A 411 28.01 9.14 -19.99
C ASN A 411 28.61 8.10 -20.95
N GLU A 412 29.34 7.13 -20.45
CA GLU A 412 29.89 5.99 -21.21
C GLU A 412 28.82 4.90 -21.51
N GLY A 413 27.59 5.03 -20.98
CA GLY A 413 26.48 4.08 -21.19
C GLY A 413 26.66 2.74 -20.47
N VAL A 414 27.52 2.67 -19.45
CA VAL A 414 27.71 1.51 -18.58
C VAL A 414 26.57 1.38 -17.57
N ILE A 415 26.04 2.51 -17.12
CA ILE A 415 24.87 2.63 -16.27
C ILE A 415 23.87 3.54 -17.00
N ASP A 416 22.59 3.22 -17.01
CA ASP A 416 21.59 4.10 -17.62
C ASP A 416 21.26 5.30 -16.73
N GLU A 417 21.12 5.06 -15.43
CA GLU A 417 20.73 6.10 -14.47
C GLU A 417 21.52 5.96 -13.16
N PHE A 418 22.09 7.07 -12.70
CA PHE A 418 22.67 7.22 -11.37
C PHE A 418 21.82 8.19 -10.55
N LYS A 419 21.33 7.73 -9.40
CA LYS A 419 20.52 8.55 -8.49
C LYS A 419 21.20 8.74 -7.15
N ILE A 420 21.23 9.99 -6.71
CA ILE A 420 21.49 10.32 -5.32
C ILE A 420 20.12 10.41 -4.63
N LEU A 421 19.87 9.48 -3.74
CA LEU A 421 18.63 9.40 -2.99
C LEU A 421 18.79 10.22 -1.71
N TYR A 422 17.85 11.11 -1.43
CA TYR A 422 17.81 11.77 -0.13
C TYR A 422 17.06 10.88 0.84
N PRO A 423 17.46 10.79 2.14
CA PRO A 423 16.73 10.03 3.12
C PRO A 423 15.30 10.58 3.22
N SER A 424 14.40 10.02 2.44
CA SER A 424 12.97 10.35 2.56
C SER A 424 12.38 9.45 3.64
N HIS A 425 11.58 10.02 4.53
CA HIS A 425 10.83 9.25 5.54
C HIS A 425 9.77 8.32 4.94
N THR A 426 9.76 8.15 3.61
CA THR A 426 8.79 7.32 2.87
C THR A 426 9.44 6.69 1.64
N SER A 427 9.91 5.47 1.77
CA SER A 427 10.47 4.67 0.66
C SER A 427 9.42 4.05 -0.28
N HIS A 428 8.19 4.58 -0.35
CA HIS A 428 7.10 3.97 -1.13
C HIS A 428 6.66 4.75 -2.38
N SER A 429 7.51 5.61 -2.95
CA SER A 429 7.13 6.37 -4.16
C SER A 429 7.79 5.88 -5.46
N TYR A 430 8.39 4.68 -5.51
CA TYR A 430 9.14 4.19 -6.68
C TYR A 430 8.75 2.76 -7.11
N ILE A 431 7.47 2.39 -6.99
CA ILE A 431 6.94 1.23 -7.72
C ILE A 431 5.89 1.70 -8.72
#